data_9dd4117173de347da4564154f5a349aa
#
_entry.id   9dd4117173de347da4564154f5a349aa
#
_cell.length_a   1.000
_cell.length_b   1.000
_cell.length_c   1.000
_cell.angle_alpha   90.00
_cell.angle_beta   90.00
_cell.angle_gamma   90.00
#
_symmetry.space_group_name_H-M   'P 1'
#
loop_
_entity.id
_entity.type
_entity.pdbx_description
1 polymer ?
#
loop_
_entity_poly.entity_id
_entity_poly.type
_entity_poly.pdbx_seq_one_letter_code
_entity_poly.pdbx_strand_id
1 'polypeptide(L)'
;TLFPYTTLFRSLGVPNIAIVTGEGMSGGAIAITTANRVLMMEHAIYSVISPEAASSILWRDGTKAQEAANSMKITAQDMLRFGVIDQILKEPSGGAHRDPAAMIATTGDAIAQALNDLRNLDPDAIRKQRRQKFLDIGRKLG
;
A
#
# COMPACT_ATOMS: atom_id res chain seq x y z
N THR A 1 22.76 1.45 -5.14
CA THR A 1 21.34 1.69 -4.82
C THR A 1 20.85 0.59 -3.92
N LEU A 2 20.45 0.90 -2.67
CA LEU A 2 19.99 -0.09 -1.67
C LEU A 2 18.73 -0.85 -2.11
N PHE A 3 17.92 -0.26 -3.03
CA PHE A 3 16.67 -0.84 -3.51
C PHE A 3 16.53 -0.62 -5.04
N PRO A 4 17.16 -1.48 -5.87
CA PRO A 4 17.08 -1.37 -7.33
C PRO A 4 15.63 -1.46 -7.84
N TYR A 5 14.77 -2.22 -7.18
CA TYR A 5 13.35 -2.37 -7.53
C TYR A 5 12.56 -1.06 -7.40
N THR A 6 12.83 -0.24 -6.39
CA THR A 6 12.19 1.08 -6.25
C THR A 6 12.53 1.97 -7.45
N THR A 7 13.78 1.94 -7.91
CA THR A 7 14.20 2.68 -9.11
C THR A 7 13.49 2.17 -10.35
N LEU A 8 13.34 0.85 -10.50
CA LEU A 8 12.62 0.24 -11.62
C LEU A 8 11.16 0.72 -11.64
N PHE A 9 10.42 0.49 -10.56
CA PHE A 9 8.98 0.82 -10.51
C PHE A 9 8.70 2.32 -10.68
N ARG A 10 9.49 3.18 -10.05
CA ARG A 10 9.31 4.63 -10.19
C ARG A 10 9.59 5.17 -11.59
N SER A 11 10.44 4.49 -12.38
CA SER A 11 10.85 4.93 -13.72
C SER A 11 9.91 4.50 -14.83
N LEU A 12 8.95 3.59 -14.55
CA LEU A 12 8.00 3.10 -15.54
C LEU A 12 7.21 4.26 -16.16
N GLY A 13 7.21 4.34 -17.48
CA GLY A 13 6.42 5.30 -18.27
C GLY A 13 4.99 4.79 -18.55
N VAL A 14 4.56 3.73 -17.88
CA VAL A 14 3.22 3.17 -17.98
C VAL A 14 2.54 3.17 -16.61
N PRO A 15 1.20 3.21 -16.55
CA PRO A 15 0.48 3.06 -15.29
C PRO A 15 0.86 1.76 -14.60
N ASN A 16 1.09 1.84 -13.29
CA ASN A 16 1.25 0.66 -12.45
C ASN A 16 0.35 0.76 -11.23
N ILE A 17 -0.25 -0.37 -10.89
CA ILE A 17 -1.17 -0.54 -9.78
C ILE A 17 -0.55 -1.56 -8.83
N ALA A 18 -0.46 -1.23 -7.56
CA ALA A 18 -0.02 -2.15 -6.52
C ALA A 18 -1.20 -2.49 -5.60
N ILE A 19 -1.27 -3.73 -5.14
CA ILE A 19 -2.32 -4.18 -4.24
C ILE A 19 -1.70 -4.89 -3.04
N VAL A 20 -2.05 -4.44 -1.84
CA VAL A 20 -1.70 -5.11 -0.59
C VAL A 20 -2.85 -6.04 -0.22
N THR A 21 -2.61 -7.35 -0.36
CA THR A 21 -3.64 -8.39 -0.16
C THR A 21 -3.59 -9.06 1.20
N GLY A 22 -2.54 -8.81 1.98
CA GLY A 22 -2.31 -9.40 3.30
C GLY A 22 -1.28 -8.59 4.06
N GLU A 23 -0.13 -9.16 4.34
CA GLU A 23 0.94 -8.49 5.10
C GLU A 23 1.97 -7.86 4.16
N GLY A 24 1.81 -6.57 3.86
CA GLY A 24 2.79 -5.79 3.14
C GLY A 24 3.83 -5.21 4.09
N MET A 25 5.04 -5.78 4.13
CA MET A 25 6.05 -5.36 5.10
C MET A 25 7.41 -5.08 4.46
N SER A 26 8.18 -4.21 5.14
CA SER A 26 9.58 -3.93 4.85
C SER A 26 9.83 -3.23 3.50
N GLY A 27 11.09 -3.11 3.14
CA GLY A 27 11.54 -2.45 1.91
C GLY A 27 11.01 -3.08 0.62
N GLY A 28 10.72 -4.38 0.63
CA GLY A 28 10.12 -5.07 -0.52
C GLY A 28 8.71 -4.56 -0.82
N ALA A 29 7.86 -4.46 0.19
CA ALA A 29 6.52 -3.91 0.05
C ALA A 29 6.56 -2.44 -0.41
N ILE A 30 7.45 -1.61 0.19
CA ILE A 30 7.62 -0.22 -0.19
C ILE A 30 8.07 -0.09 -1.65
N ALA A 31 8.97 -0.95 -2.11
CA ALA A 31 9.43 -0.94 -3.49
C ALA A 31 8.29 -1.25 -4.48
N ILE A 32 7.51 -2.29 -4.22
CA ILE A 32 6.38 -2.70 -5.08
C ILE A 32 5.28 -1.64 -5.08
N THR A 33 4.97 -1.05 -3.91
CA THR A 33 3.95 -0.01 -3.80
C THR A 33 4.39 1.35 -4.32
N THR A 34 5.60 1.48 -4.90
CA THR A 34 5.99 2.67 -5.65
C THR A 34 5.21 2.72 -6.97
N ALA A 35 3.91 2.97 -6.88
CA ALA A 35 2.91 2.82 -7.93
C ALA A 35 2.05 4.08 -8.09
N ASN A 36 1.40 4.21 -9.26
CA ASN A 36 0.45 5.30 -9.51
C ASN A 36 -0.82 5.17 -8.64
N ARG A 37 -1.25 3.92 -8.41
CA ARG A 37 -2.32 3.61 -7.47
C ARG A 37 -1.86 2.49 -6.55
N VAL A 38 -2.18 2.62 -5.28
CA VAL A 38 -1.97 1.59 -4.27
C VAL A 38 -3.33 1.26 -3.67
N LEU A 39 -3.78 0.04 -3.89
CA LEU A 39 -5.01 -0.50 -3.34
C LEU A 39 -4.65 -1.42 -2.17
N MET A 40 -5.55 -1.60 -1.23
CA MET A 40 -5.30 -2.45 -0.07
C MET A 40 -6.59 -3.14 0.36
N MET A 41 -6.53 -4.44 0.62
CA MET A 41 -7.66 -5.17 1.18
C MET A 41 -7.97 -4.69 2.59
N GLU A 42 -9.24 -4.74 2.96
CA GLU A 42 -9.77 -4.13 4.20
C GLU A 42 -9.08 -4.62 5.47
N HIS A 43 -8.71 -5.91 5.51
CA HIS A 43 -8.06 -6.52 6.66
C HIS A 43 -6.55 -6.72 6.48
N ALA A 44 -5.98 -6.22 5.38
CA ALA A 44 -4.54 -6.23 5.17
C ALA A 44 -3.82 -5.23 6.09
N ILE A 45 -2.53 -5.44 6.29
CA ILE A 45 -1.65 -4.50 7.00
C ILE A 45 -0.50 -4.06 6.11
N TYR A 46 -0.06 -2.81 6.27
CA TYR A 46 1.05 -2.26 5.52
C TYR A 46 1.98 -1.49 6.43
N SER A 47 3.25 -1.92 6.50
CA SER A 47 4.23 -1.37 7.43
C SER A 47 5.66 -1.50 6.91
N VAL A 48 6.54 -0.67 7.43
CA VAL A 48 8.00 -0.74 7.17
C VAL A 48 8.68 -1.86 7.96
N ILE A 49 8.07 -2.33 9.05
CA ILE A 49 8.62 -3.34 9.96
C ILE A 49 7.45 -4.05 10.69
N SER A 50 7.66 -5.27 11.12
CA SER A 50 6.65 -5.98 11.92
C SER A 50 6.50 -5.36 13.33
N PRO A 51 5.31 -5.46 13.95
CA PRO A 51 5.11 -4.99 15.32
C PRO A 51 6.06 -5.63 16.34
N GLU A 52 6.38 -6.91 16.18
CA GLU A 52 7.32 -7.64 17.04
C GLU A 52 8.73 -7.06 16.92
N ALA A 53 9.18 -6.81 15.71
CA ALA A 53 10.49 -6.21 15.50
C ALA A 53 10.52 -4.75 15.98
N ALA A 54 9.46 -3.98 15.75
CA ALA A 54 9.33 -2.62 16.25
C ALA A 54 9.39 -2.57 17.79
N SER A 55 8.65 -3.45 18.47
CA SER A 55 8.64 -3.52 19.94
C SER A 55 10.03 -3.89 20.50
N SER A 56 10.71 -4.83 19.85
CA SER A 56 12.05 -5.25 20.23
C SER A 56 13.07 -4.11 20.09
N ILE A 57 12.96 -3.30 19.03
CA ILE A 57 13.85 -2.15 18.80
C ILE A 57 13.54 -1.00 19.77
N LEU A 58 12.28 -0.64 19.94
CA LEU A 58 11.87 0.53 20.71
C LEU A 58 11.94 0.30 22.21
N TRP A 59 11.53 -0.89 22.67
CA TRP A 59 11.41 -1.18 24.11
C TRP A 59 12.30 -2.33 24.59
N ARG A 60 13.05 -2.97 23.67
CA ARG A 60 13.83 -4.19 23.95
C ARG A 60 12.99 -5.33 24.55
N ASP A 61 11.71 -5.36 24.17
CA ASP A 61 10.72 -6.27 24.71
C ASP A 61 9.73 -6.67 23.61
N GLY A 62 9.90 -7.87 23.05
CA GLY A 62 9.02 -8.42 22.00
C GLY A 62 7.60 -8.72 22.46
N THR A 63 7.35 -8.81 23.79
CA THR A 63 5.99 -9.05 24.32
C THR A 63 5.05 -7.86 24.10
N LYS A 64 5.60 -6.68 23.81
CA LYS A 64 4.84 -5.45 23.55
C LYS A 64 4.40 -5.29 22.08
N ALA A 65 4.41 -6.36 21.28
CA ALA A 65 4.02 -6.30 19.87
C ALA A 65 2.62 -5.69 19.65
N GLN A 66 1.64 -5.98 20.52
CA GLN A 66 0.30 -5.41 20.44
C GLN A 66 0.29 -3.89 20.65
N GLU A 67 1.09 -3.38 21.58
CA GLU A 67 1.24 -1.95 21.82
C GLU A 67 1.92 -1.27 20.61
N ALA A 68 2.94 -1.92 20.05
CA ALA A 68 3.60 -1.46 18.84
C ALA A 68 2.61 -1.40 17.66
N ALA A 69 1.83 -2.45 17.41
CA ALA A 69 0.83 -2.50 16.33
C ALA A 69 -0.18 -1.36 16.44
N ASN A 70 -0.69 -1.10 17.64
CA ASN A 70 -1.64 -0.02 17.89
C ASN A 70 -1.04 1.38 17.63
N SER A 71 0.24 1.55 17.97
CA SER A 71 0.95 2.82 17.81
C SER A 71 1.39 3.06 16.36
N MET A 72 1.71 2.02 15.62
CA MET A 72 2.22 2.09 14.24
C MET A 72 1.17 2.47 13.21
N LYS A 73 -0.12 2.31 13.52
CA LYS A 73 -1.24 2.68 12.62
C LYS A 73 -1.10 2.04 11.24
N ILE A 74 -1.08 0.71 11.19
CA ILE A 74 -0.73 -0.10 10.01
C ILE A 74 -1.94 -0.66 9.24
N THR A 75 -3.16 -0.32 9.66
CA THR A 75 -4.40 -0.82 9.04
C THR A 75 -4.70 -0.11 7.70
N ALA A 76 -5.55 -0.70 6.88
CA ALA A 76 -5.99 -0.09 5.63
C ALA A 76 -6.65 1.27 5.85
N GLN A 77 -7.42 1.41 6.93
CA GLN A 77 -8.09 2.67 7.31
C GLN A 77 -7.07 3.76 7.68
N ASP A 78 -6.03 3.39 8.43
CA ASP A 78 -4.95 4.31 8.78
C ASP A 78 -4.17 4.73 7.52
N MET A 79 -3.82 3.77 6.66
CA MET A 79 -3.07 4.03 5.42
C MET A 79 -3.86 4.94 4.46
N LEU A 80 -5.17 4.76 4.36
CA LEU A 80 -6.02 5.64 3.56
C LEU A 80 -6.07 7.05 4.16
N ARG A 81 -6.25 7.17 5.47
CA ARG A 81 -6.25 8.46 6.18
C ARG A 81 -4.94 9.22 6.00
N PHE A 82 -3.82 8.54 5.99
CA PHE A 82 -2.50 9.14 5.78
C PHE A 82 -2.17 9.43 4.30
N GLY A 83 -3.02 9.00 3.37
CA GLY A 83 -2.80 9.16 1.93
C GLY A 83 -1.69 8.26 1.39
N VAL A 84 -1.35 7.19 2.10
CA VAL A 84 -0.36 6.19 1.67
C VAL A 84 -0.97 5.27 0.61
N ILE A 85 -2.24 4.89 0.78
CA ILE A 85 -3.01 4.14 -0.20
C ILE A 85 -4.13 5.02 -0.80
N ASP A 86 -4.63 4.61 -1.96
CA ASP A 86 -5.66 5.35 -2.69
C ASP A 86 -7.07 4.78 -2.47
N GLN A 87 -7.17 3.49 -2.17
CA GLN A 87 -8.47 2.82 -2.03
C GLN A 87 -8.37 1.59 -1.13
N ILE A 88 -9.42 1.37 -0.34
CA ILE A 88 -9.65 0.11 0.39
C ILE A 88 -10.56 -0.78 -0.45
N LEU A 89 -10.15 -2.02 -0.66
CA LEU A 89 -10.97 -3.07 -1.26
C LEU A 89 -11.73 -3.78 -0.14
N LYS A 90 -13.05 -3.61 -0.16
CA LYS A 90 -13.93 -4.26 0.82
C LYS A 90 -13.88 -5.77 0.67
N GLU A 91 -13.80 -6.46 1.79
CA GLU A 91 -13.78 -7.91 1.84
C GLU A 91 -15.16 -8.47 2.22
N PRO A 92 -15.49 -9.69 1.75
CA PRO A 92 -16.66 -10.40 2.23
C PRO A 92 -16.64 -10.58 3.75
N SER A 93 -17.81 -10.72 4.37
CA SER A 93 -17.89 -10.98 5.80
C SER A 93 -17.06 -12.21 6.20
N GLY A 94 -16.12 -12.03 7.10
CA GLY A 94 -15.17 -13.05 7.53
C GLY A 94 -13.90 -13.17 6.69
N GLY A 95 -13.67 -12.25 5.71
CA GLY A 95 -12.43 -12.12 4.95
C GLY A 95 -12.49 -12.66 3.52
N ALA A 96 -11.50 -12.31 2.72
CA ALA A 96 -11.41 -12.62 1.28
C ALA A 96 -11.55 -14.12 0.95
N HIS A 97 -11.07 -14.99 1.82
CA HIS A 97 -11.12 -16.45 1.64
C HIS A 97 -12.53 -17.04 1.75
N ARG A 98 -13.49 -16.30 2.29
CA ARG A 98 -14.89 -16.75 2.43
C ARG A 98 -15.66 -16.69 1.11
N ASP A 99 -15.31 -15.74 0.26
CA ASP A 99 -15.85 -15.64 -1.10
C ASP A 99 -14.75 -15.16 -2.07
N PRO A 100 -13.85 -16.07 -2.48
CA PRO A 100 -12.76 -15.71 -3.39
C PRO A 100 -13.24 -15.19 -4.74
N ALA A 101 -14.36 -15.70 -5.24
CA ALA A 101 -14.89 -15.28 -6.53
C ALA A 101 -15.34 -13.82 -6.51
N ALA A 102 -16.10 -13.43 -5.48
CA ALA A 102 -16.51 -12.03 -5.29
C ALA A 102 -15.29 -11.13 -5.09
N MET A 103 -14.27 -11.57 -4.31
CA MET A 103 -13.07 -10.78 -4.06
C MET A 103 -12.23 -10.58 -5.32
N ILE A 104 -12.09 -11.61 -6.16
CA ILE A 104 -11.41 -11.53 -7.46
C ILE A 104 -12.12 -10.53 -8.36
N ALA A 105 -13.46 -10.60 -8.45
CA ALA A 105 -14.26 -9.67 -9.26
C ALA A 105 -14.08 -8.23 -8.78
N THR A 106 -14.28 -7.97 -7.49
CA THR A 106 -14.10 -6.64 -6.88
C THR A 106 -12.70 -6.07 -7.12
N THR A 107 -11.68 -6.91 -6.99
CA THR A 107 -10.28 -6.51 -7.24
C THR A 107 -10.06 -6.20 -8.72
N GLY A 108 -10.59 -7.03 -9.61
CA GLY A 108 -10.52 -6.83 -11.07
C GLY A 108 -11.15 -5.51 -11.51
N ASP A 109 -12.35 -5.22 -11.01
CA ASP A 109 -13.07 -3.97 -11.29
C ASP A 109 -12.28 -2.74 -10.80
N ALA A 110 -11.71 -2.80 -9.59
CA ALA A 110 -10.90 -1.73 -9.04
C ALA A 110 -9.61 -1.49 -9.85
N ILE A 111 -8.95 -2.56 -10.32
CA ILE A 111 -7.79 -2.45 -11.21
C ILE A 111 -8.20 -1.79 -12.54
N ALA A 112 -9.29 -2.26 -13.15
CA ALA A 112 -9.79 -1.73 -14.42
C ALA A 112 -10.11 -0.24 -14.30
N GLN A 113 -10.78 0.17 -13.23
CA GLN A 113 -11.08 1.57 -12.96
C GLN A 113 -9.80 2.39 -12.80
N ALA A 114 -8.85 1.93 -11.98
CA ALA A 114 -7.59 2.62 -11.73
C ALA A 114 -6.75 2.78 -13.01
N LEU A 115 -6.72 1.78 -13.88
CA LEU A 115 -6.05 1.86 -15.18
C LEU A 115 -6.77 2.82 -16.12
N ASN A 116 -8.11 2.80 -16.14
CA ASN A 116 -8.91 3.70 -16.98
C ASN A 116 -8.69 5.17 -16.61
N ASP A 117 -8.56 5.49 -15.32
CA ASP A 117 -8.28 6.85 -14.84
C ASP A 117 -6.93 7.38 -15.32
N LEU A 118 -6.00 6.49 -15.62
CA LEU A 118 -4.62 6.83 -15.99
C LEU A 118 -4.34 6.69 -17.51
N ARG A 119 -5.25 6.10 -18.27
CA ARG A 119 -5.00 5.69 -19.68
C ARG A 119 -4.64 6.81 -20.64
N ASN A 120 -5.10 8.04 -20.34
CA ASN A 120 -4.91 9.22 -21.22
C ASN A 120 -3.66 10.02 -20.86
N LEU A 121 -2.88 9.60 -19.86
CA LEU A 121 -1.66 10.26 -19.47
C LEU A 121 -0.48 9.72 -20.31
N ASP A 122 0.34 10.65 -20.78
CA ASP A 122 1.59 10.28 -21.44
C ASP A 122 2.64 9.74 -20.44
N PRO A 123 3.73 9.13 -20.90
CA PRO A 123 4.73 8.54 -20.02
C PRO A 123 5.36 9.52 -19.02
N ASP A 124 5.50 10.79 -19.36
CA ASP A 124 6.08 11.79 -18.46
C ASP A 124 5.07 12.22 -17.40
N ALA A 125 3.81 12.40 -17.78
CA ALA A 125 2.72 12.66 -16.86
C ALA A 125 2.53 11.52 -15.86
N ILE A 126 2.63 10.26 -16.31
CA ILE A 126 2.56 9.06 -15.44
C ILE A 126 3.68 9.08 -14.40
N ARG A 127 4.93 9.32 -14.81
CA ARG A 127 6.07 9.41 -13.89
C ARG A 127 5.93 10.57 -12.91
N LYS A 128 5.52 11.74 -13.40
CA LYS A 128 5.32 12.95 -12.60
C LYS A 128 4.22 12.74 -11.56
N GLN A 129 3.07 12.17 -11.96
CA GLN A 129 1.94 11.88 -11.07
C GLN A 129 2.36 10.91 -9.96
N ARG A 130 3.07 9.82 -10.30
CA ARG A 130 3.60 8.87 -9.32
C ARG A 130 4.55 9.55 -8.34
N ARG A 131 5.51 10.33 -8.83
CA ARG A 131 6.46 11.04 -7.98
C ARG A 131 5.76 12.02 -7.03
N GLN A 132 4.81 12.80 -7.54
CA GLN A 132 4.11 13.81 -6.76
C GLN A 132 3.31 13.18 -5.62
N LYS A 133 2.64 12.06 -5.88
CA LYS A 133 1.91 11.31 -4.87
C LYS A 133 2.78 11.03 -3.62
N PHE A 134 4.00 10.52 -3.81
CA PHE A 134 4.90 10.21 -2.69
C PHE A 134 5.46 11.44 -1.99
N LEU A 135 5.66 12.53 -2.73
CA LEU A 135 6.09 13.80 -2.14
C LEU A 135 4.98 14.45 -1.30
N ASP A 136 3.72 14.12 -1.55
CA ASP A 136 2.58 14.68 -0.81
C ASP A 136 2.22 13.88 0.45
N ILE A 137 2.74 12.65 0.59
CA ILE A 137 2.55 11.84 1.81
C ILE A 137 3.19 12.61 2.99
N GLY A 138 2.41 12.76 4.05
CA GLY A 138 2.85 13.45 5.27
C GLY A 138 2.66 14.96 5.26
N ARG A 139 2.51 15.62 4.11
CA ARG A 139 2.29 17.08 4.06
C ARG A 139 0.95 17.53 4.64
N LYS A 140 -0.03 16.62 4.68
CA LYS A 140 -1.38 16.88 5.20
C LYS A 140 -1.53 16.50 6.68
N LEU A 141 -0.47 16.06 7.33
CA LEU A 141 -0.47 15.60 8.72
C LEU A 141 0.07 16.65 9.70
N GLY A 142 0.43 17.83 9.20
CA GLY A 142 0.88 18.98 10.00
C GLY A 142 -0.22 20.00 10.21
#